data_e748ee9d4d7807ea1518b640a312d48b
#
_entry.id   e748ee9d4d7807ea1518b640a312d48b
#
_cell.length_a   1.000
_cell.length_b   1.000
_cell.length_c   1.000
_cell.angle_alpha   90.00
_cell.angle_beta   90.00
_cell.angle_gamma   90.00
#
_symmetry.space_group_name_H-M   'P 1'
#
loop_
_entity.id
_entity.type
_entity.pdbx_description
1 polymer ?
#
loop_
_entity_poly.entity_id
_entity_poly.type
_entity_poly.pdbx_seq_one_letter_code
_entity_poly.pdbx_strand_id
1 'polypeptide(L)'
;MEEIYREESGVSFERKFFAGIAVFILAWLSYAPAVNLVETGRFDVLTWGLYGCILGLIIWRVCFRYTVILYKNKTMEIVTQGLGIKRSYVVDLSRTESFTNKYERSFFRKTKISHYIHRYDSLDPNPQRLLVFTEGKKNRLAGVIFKGSDTLIKKLRHMMPDKYIQL
;
A
#
# COMPACT_ATOMS: atom_id res chain seq x y z
N MET A 1 11.00 10.44 -18.67
CA MET A 1 10.97 11.31 -17.47
C MET A 1 12.21 11.01 -16.66
N GLU A 2 12.95 12.04 -16.22
CA GLU A 2 14.16 11.86 -15.40
C GLU A 2 13.73 11.60 -13.95
N GLU A 3 14.13 10.43 -13.42
CA GLU A 3 13.84 10.01 -12.05
C GLU A 3 14.82 10.69 -11.08
N ILE A 4 14.30 11.28 -10.00
CA ILE A 4 15.11 11.89 -8.94
C ILE A 4 15.27 10.94 -7.76
N TYR A 5 14.23 10.19 -7.45
CA TYR A 5 14.19 9.33 -6.26
C TYR A 5 13.22 8.17 -6.44
N ARG A 6 13.61 7.01 -5.96
CA ARG A 6 12.79 5.80 -5.93
C ARG A 6 12.87 5.17 -4.55
N GLU A 7 11.72 4.79 -4.04
CA GLU A 7 11.61 4.05 -2.80
C GLU A 7 10.64 2.89 -2.97
N GLU A 8 11.09 1.69 -2.65
CA GLU A 8 10.26 0.50 -2.66
C GLU A 8 9.77 0.19 -1.25
N SER A 9 8.48 -0.12 -1.12
CA SER A 9 7.95 -0.63 0.14
C SER A 9 8.61 -1.97 0.47
N GLY A 10 9.32 -2.01 1.58
CA GLY A 10 10.01 -3.19 2.05
C GLY A 10 9.13 -4.01 2.98
N VAL A 11 8.78 -5.25 2.60
CA VAL A 11 8.28 -6.20 3.59
C VAL A 11 9.48 -6.68 4.41
N SER A 12 9.50 -6.43 5.72
CA SER A 12 10.58 -6.86 6.59
C SER A 12 10.75 -8.39 6.56
N PHE A 13 11.98 -8.86 6.76
CA PHE A 13 12.28 -10.30 6.81
C PHE A 13 11.40 -11.03 7.83
N GLU A 14 11.20 -10.46 9.01
CA GLU A 14 10.35 -11.01 10.07
C GLU A 14 8.93 -11.28 9.58
N ARG A 15 8.34 -10.36 8.83
CA ARG A 15 6.97 -10.52 8.31
C ARG A 15 6.87 -11.59 7.24
N LYS A 16 7.90 -11.72 6.39
CA LYS A 16 7.99 -12.84 5.44
C LYS A 16 8.12 -14.17 6.17
N PHE A 17 8.90 -14.20 7.24
CA PHE A 17 9.06 -15.39 8.08
C PHE A 17 7.73 -15.78 8.75
N PHE A 18 7.01 -14.84 9.37
CA PHE A 18 5.70 -15.12 9.95
C PHE A 18 4.66 -15.54 8.91
N ALA A 19 4.68 -14.97 7.70
CA ALA A 19 3.83 -15.41 6.61
C ALA A 19 4.17 -16.86 6.19
N GLY A 20 5.44 -17.23 6.15
CA GLY A 20 5.89 -18.60 5.91
C GLY A 20 5.39 -19.57 6.98
N ILE A 21 5.49 -19.21 8.26
CA ILE A 21 4.93 -19.99 9.38
C ILE A 21 3.42 -20.15 9.22
N ALA A 22 2.69 -19.07 8.91
CA ALA A 22 1.25 -19.13 8.72
C ALA A 22 0.85 -20.08 7.58
N VAL A 23 1.58 -20.07 6.46
CA VAL A 23 1.37 -21.02 5.35
C VAL A 23 1.65 -22.45 5.79
N PHE A 24 2.71 -22.68 6.55
CA PHE A 24 3.04 -24.00 7.08
C PHE A 24 1.95 -24.54 8.01
N ILE A 25 1.47 -23.70 8.95
CA ILE A 25 0.35 -24.07 9.85
C ILE A 25 -0.91 -24.38 9.04
N LEU A 26 -1.22 -23.56 8.02
CA LEU A 26 -2.37 -23.79 7.16
C LEU A 26 -2.27 -25.12 6.40
N ALA A 27 -1.10 -25.45 5.88
CA ALA A 27 -0.83 -26.75 5.25
C ALA A 27 -1.00 -27.91 6.23
N TRP A 28 -0.50 -27.77 7.46
CA TRP A 28 -0.67 -28.75 8.52
C TRP A 28 -2.14 -28.98 8.87
N LEU A 29 -2.90 -27.90 9.07
CA LEU A 29 -4.34 -27.96 9.37
C LEU A 29 -5.15 -28.53 8.20
N SER A 30 -4.68 -28.40 6.98
CA SER A 30 -5.32 -28.94 5.79
C SER A 30 -5.17 -30.47 5.67
N TYR A 31 -4.27 -31.07 6.44
CA TYR A 31 -4.00 -32.52 6.36
C TYR A 31 -5.25 -33.37 6.68
N ALA A 32 -5.90 -33.11 7.82
CA ALA A 32 -7.08 -33.88 8.24
C ALA A 32 -8.26 -33.76 7.26
N PRO A 33 -8.67 -32.55 6.78
CA PRO A 33 -9.65 -32.42 5.73
C PRO A 33 -9.25 -33.11 4.41
N ALA A 34 -7.96 -33.11 4.07
CA ALA A 34 -7.47 -33.79 2.87
C ALA A 34 -7.62 -35.33 2.98
N VAL A 35 -7.25 -35.90 4.13
CA VAL A 35 -7.46 -37.33 4.41
C VAL A 35 -8.95 -37.70 4.33
N ASN A 36 -9.81 -36.94 5.00
CA ASN A 36 -11.26 -37.14 4.95
C ASN A 36 -11.83 -37.07 3.52
N LEU A 37 -11.32 -36.16 2.71
CA LEU A 37 -11.73 -36.06 1.29
C LEU A 37 -11.37 -37.35 0.52
N VAL A 38 -10.17 -37.88 0.75
CA VAL A 38 -9.70 -39.11 0.07
C VAL A 38 -10.50 -40.33 0.54
N GLU A 39 -10.75 -40.42 1.85
CA GLU A 39 -11.42 -41.62 2.43
C GLU A 39 -12.94 -41.63 2.18
N THR A 40 -13.60 -40.48 2.26
CA THR A 40 -15.07 -40.39 2.19
C THR A 40 -15.59 -39.85 0.88
N GLY A 41 -14.73 -39.27 0.03
CA GLY A 41 -15.13 -38.55 -1.19
C GLY A 41 -15.93 -37.25 -0.92
N ARG A 42 -16.06 -36.82 0.35
CA ARG A 42 -16.86 -35.65 0.72
C ARG A 42 -15.98 -34.40 0.75
N PHE A 43 -16.32 -33.43 -0.09
CA PHE A 43 -15.64 -32.14 -0.13
C PHE A 43 -16.34 -31.16 0.81
N ASP A 44 -15.63 -30.73 1.88
CA ASP A 44 -16.12 -29.70 2.78
C ASP A 44 -15.82 -28.31 2.20
N VAL A 45 -16.79 -27.76 1.49
CA VAL A 45 -16.70 -26.46 0.80
C VAL A 45 -16.35 -25.34 1.78
N LEU A 46 -16.87 -25.37 3.01
CA LEU A 46 -16.70 -24.30 4.00
C LEU A 46 -15.24 -24.27 4.50
N THR A 47 -14.71 -25.43 4.89
CA THR A 47 -13.32 -25.54 5.37
C THR A 47 -12.32 -25.20 4.28
N TRP A 48 -12.47 -25.73 3.07
CA TRP A 48 -11.57 -25.44 1.95
C TRP A 48 -11.70 -24.00 1.46
N GLY A 49 -12.92 -23.44 1.48
CA GLY A 49 -13.16 -22.04 1.16
C GLY A 49 -12.46 -21.11 2.14
N LEU A 50 -12.54 -21.40 3.46
CA LEU A 50 -11.85 -20.64 4.49
C LEU A 50 -10.32 -20.67 4.31
N TYR A 51 -9.74 -21.85 4.09
CA TYR A 51 -8.30 -21.99 3.86
C TYR A 51 -7.85 -21.24 2.59
N GLY A 52 -8.63 -21.34 1.53
CA GLY A 52 -8.38 -20.58 0.29
C GLY A 52 -8.40 -19.06 0.50
N CYS A 53 -9.36 -18.56 1.26
CA CYS A 53 -9.42 -17.13 1.63
C CYS A 53 -8.21 -16.69 2.44
N ILE A 54 -7.81 -17.45 3.46
CA ILE A 54 -6.64 -17.14 4.30
C ILE A 54 -5.37 -17.14 3.45
N LEU A 55 -5.17 -18.18 2.63
CA LEU A 55 -4.03 -18.28 1.74
C LEU A 55 -3.99 -17.12 0.73
N GLY A 56 -5.14 -16.79 0.15
CA GLY A 56 -5.28 -15.67 -0.77
C GLY A 56 -4.90 -14.33 -0.12
N LEU A 57 -5.32 -14.11 1.13
CA LEU A 57 -4.93 -12.92 1.89
C LEU A 57 -3.43 -12.86 2.18
N ILE A 58 -2.79 -13.98 2.53
CA ILE A 58 -1.34 -14.06 2.76
C ILE A 58 -0.60 -13.73 1.46
N ILE A 59 -0.97 -14.37 0.35
CA ILE A 59 -0.37 -14.14 -0.97
C ILE A 59 -0.52 -12.67 -1.36
N TRP A 60 -1.72 -12.10 -1.24
CA TRP A 60 -1.98 -10.69 -1.51
C TRP A 60 -1.04 -9.77 -0.72
N ARG A 61 -0.88 -10.03 0.58
CA ARG A 61 -0.07 -9.21 1.47
C ARG A 61 1.44 -9.30 1.22
N VAL A 62 1.92 -10.47 0.77
CA VAL A 62 3.36 -10.72 0.59
C VAL A 62 3.83 -10.42 -0.83
N CYS A 63 2.99 -10.68 -1.84
CA CYS A 63 3.37 -10.58 -3.24
C CYS A 63 3.21 -9.18 -3.83
N PHE A 64 2.34 -8.34 -3.27
CA PHE A 64 2.17 -6.98 -3.77
C PHE A 64 3.15 -6.01 -3.10
N ARG A 65 3.86 -5.25 -3.92
CA ARG A 65 4.80 -4.20 -3.52
C ARG A 65 4.34 -2.87 -4.06
N TYR A 66 4.67 -1.81 -3.33
CA TYR A 66 4.44 -0.44 -3.75
C TYR A 66 5.78 0.24 -3.92
N THR A 67 5.94 0.96 -5.00
CA THR A 67 7.14 1.75 -5.30
C THR A 67 6.70 3.19 -5.49
N VAL A 68 7.30 4.12 -4.75
CA VAL A 68 7.08 5.55 -4.93
C VAL A 68 8.25 6.11 -5.71
N ILE A 69 7.95 6.79 -6.82
CA ILE A 69 8.95 7.37 -7.72
C ILE A 69 8.68 8.87 -7.82
N LEU A 70 9.71 9.68 -7.62
CA LEU A 70 9.67 11.12 -7.82
C LEU A 70 10.42 11.48 -9.09
N TYR A 71 9.80 12.29 -9.92
CA TYR A 71 10.38 12.77 -11.17
C TYR A 71 10.69 14.27 -11.11
N LYS A 72 11.68 14.70 -11.91
CA LYS A 72 12.14 16.10 -12.01
C LYS A 72 11.05 17.07 -12.48
N ASN A 73 10.11 16.58 -13.26
CA ASN A 73 8.96 17.35 -13.76
C ASN A 73 7.85 17.58 -12.71
N LYS A 74 8.15 17.45 -11.41
CA LYS A 74 7.18 17.58 -10.30
C LYS A 74 6.04 16.57 -10.41
N THR A 75 6.34 15.34 -10.77
CA THR A 75 5.38 14.24 -10.80
C THR A 75 5.80 13.18 -9.78
N MET A 76 4.83 12.66 -9.03
CA MET A 76 4.99 11.50 -8.16
C MET A 76 4.18 10.34 -8.74
N GLU A 77 4.83 9.20 -8.92
CA GLU A 77 4.17 7.98 -9.37
C GLU A 77 4.23 6.93 -8.26
N ILE A 78 3.08 6.32 -7.96
CA ILE A 78 3.00 5.19 -7.04
C ILE A 78 2.65 3.95 -7.85
N VAL A 79 3.64 3.08 -8.02
CA VAL A 79 3.51 1.83 -8.76
C VAL A 79 3.17 0.70 -7.81
N THR A 80 2.08 -0.01 -8.08
CA THR A 80 1.74 -1.27 -7.43
C THR A 80 2.13 -2.41 -8.34
N GLN A 81 2.96 -3.33 -7.87
CA GLN A 81 3.42 -4.47 -8.65
C GLN A 81 3.31 -5.76 -7.84
N GLY A 82 2.77 -6.82 -8.47
CA GLY A 82 2.69 -8.17 -7.88
C GLY A 82 1.89 -9.12 -8.75
N LEU A 83 2.21 -10.42 -8.71
CA LEU A 83 1.52 -11.50 -9.44
C LEU A 83 1.29 -11.21 -10.94
N GLY A 84 2.29 -10.60 -11.61
CA GLY A 84 2.18 -10.20 -13.01
C GLY A 84 1.35 -8.94 -13.28
N ILE A 85 0.73 -8.35 -12.25
CA ILE A 85 -0.06 -7.12 -12.35
C ILE A 85 0.83 -5.94 -12.02
N LYS A 86 0.84 -4.93 -12.89
CA LYS A 86 1.47 -3.64 -12.65
C LYS A 86 0.44 -2.54 -12.87
N ARG A 87 0.23 -1.71 -11.86
CA ARG A 87 -0.65 -0.53 -11.93
C ARG A 87 0.09 0.66 -11.40
N SER A 88 -0.02 1.79 -12.08
CA SER A 88 0.55 3.06 -11.64
C SER A 88 -0.55 4.06 -11.30
N TYR A 89 -0.26 4.90 -10.33
CA TYR A 89 -1.06 6.06 -9.98
C TYR A 89 -0.16 7.28 -9.97
N VAL A 90 -0.49 8.24 -10.82
CA VAL A 90 0.35 9.41 -11.06
C VAL A 90 -0.30 10.64 -10.42
N VAL A 91 0.47 11.36 -9.62
CA VAL A 91 0.08 12.61 -8.98
C VAL A 91 0.94 13.75 -9.50
N ASP A 92 0.29 14.79 -10.00
CA ASP A 92 0.96 16.03 -10.36
C ASP A 92 1.20 16.87 -9.10
N LEU A 93 2.47 16.96 -8.69
CA LEU A 93 2.87 17.70 -7.49
C LEU A 93 2.68 19.22 -7.61
N SER A 94 2.53 19.75 -8.83
CA SER A 94 2.22 21.18 -9.03
C SER A 94 0.83 21.54 -8.49
N ARG A 95 -0.08 20.54 -8.45
CA ARG A 95 -1.45 20.69 -7.95
C ARG A 95 -1.61 20.30 -6.48
N THR A 96 -0.49 20.05 -5.78
CA THR A 96 -0.52 19.71 -4.35
C THR A 96 -0.87 20.96 -3.54
N GLU A 97 -1.83 20.81 -2.65
CA GLU A 97 -2.20 21.83 -1.65
C GLU A 97 -1.37 21.71 -0.39
N SER A 98 -1.20 20.47 0.11
CA SER A 98 -0.40 20.20 1.30
C SER A 98 0.06 18.75 1.35
N PHE A 99 1.13 18.49 2.09
CA PHE A 99 1.54 17.13 2.45
C PHE A 99 2.12 17.10 3.87
N THR A 100 2.04 15.93 4.50
CA THR A 100 2.39 15.78 5.92
C THR A 100 3.43 14.69 6.15
N ASN A 101 4.17 14.83 7.24
CA ASN A 101 5.12 13.80 7.71
C ASN A 101 4.40 12.60 8.33
N LYS A 102 3.15 12.74 8.79
CA LYS A 102 2.35 11.68 9.37
C LYS A 102 0.88 11.86 8.98
N TYR A 103 0.18 10.77 8.73
CA TYR A 103 -1.27 10.82 8.53
C TYR A 103 -1.97 10.87 9.88
N GLU A 104 -2.72 11.93 10.14
CA GLU A 104 -3.57 12.07 11.31
C GLU A 104 -4.99 12.45 10.89
N ARG A 105 -5.93 11.53 11.11
CA ARG A 105 -7.32 11.69 10.67
C ARG A 105 -8.02 12.90 11.30
N SER A 106 -7.66 13.24 12.53
CA SER A 106 -8.23 14.36 13.27
C SER A 106 -7.93 15.70 12.61
N PHE A 107 -6.72 15.87 12.10
CA PHE A 107 -6.28 17.10 11.44
C PHE A 107 -7.06 17.38 10.15
N PHE A 108 -7.35 16.33 9.38
CA PHE A 108 -8.00 16.46 8.07
C PHE A 108 -9.52 16.44 8.10
N ARG A 109 -10.15 16.26 9.27
CA ARG A 109 -11.62 16.40 9.41
C ARG A 109 -12.12 17.80 9.05
N LYS A 110 -11.30 18.83 9.21
CA LYS A 110 -11.62 20.24 8.89
C LYS A 110 -11.45 20.55 7.39
N THR A 111 -10.69 19.75 6.66
CA THR A 111 -10.42 19.92 5.23
C THR A 111 -11.44 19.10 4.44
N LYS A 112 -12.21 19.73 3.56
CA LYS A 112 -13.24 19.05 2.74
C LYS A 112 -12.61 18.22 1.62
N ILE A 113 -11.88 17.15 2.01
CA ILE A 113 -11.33 16.16 1.07
C ILE A 113 -12.48 15.30 0.56
N SER A 114 -12.67 15.25 -0.75
CA SER A 114 -13.79 14.53 -1.37
C SER A 114 -13.63 13.01 -1.29
N HIS A 115 -12.40 12.52 -1.42
CA HIS A 115 -12.09 11.09 -1.29
C HIS A 115 -10.62 10.86 -0.97
N TYR A 116 -10.33 9.67 -0.41
CA TYR A 116 -8.98 9.22 -0.08
C TYR A 116 -8.61 8.03 -0.95
N ILE A 117 -7.40 8.06 -1.47
CA ILE A 117 -6.81 7.02 -2.30
C ILE A 117 -5.71 6.34 -1.49
N HIS A 118 -5.92 5.08 -1.14
CA HIS A 118 -4.97 4.30 -0.36
C HIS A 118 -4.01 3.57 -1.30
N ARG A 119 -2.72 3.92 -1.24
CA ARG A 119 -1.65 3.35 -2.08
C ARG A 119 -0.44 2.99 -1.23
N TYR A 120 -0.58 1.97 -0.40
CA TYR A 120 0.51 1.49 0.43
C TYR A 120 0.37 0.01 0.76
N ASP A 121 1.50 -0.62 1.07
CA ASP A 121 1.54 -1.93 1.69
C ASP A 121 1.31 -1.78 3.20
N SER A 122 0.33 -2.49 3.76
CA SER A 122 0.08 -2.47 5.20
C SER A 122 1.22 -3.10 6.00
N LEU A 123 2.04 -3.95 5.38
CA LEU A 123 3.19 -4.61 6.00
C LEU A 123 4.46 -3.76 5.96
N ASP A 124 4.49 -2.65 5.22
CA ASP A 124 5.61 -1.69 5.24
C ASP A 124 5.70 -1.05 6.63
N PRO A 125 6.88 -1.03 7.28
CA PRO A 125 7.07 -0.41 8.59
C PRO A 125 7.01 1.12 8.56
N ASN A 126 7.20 1.74 7.39
CA ASN A 126 7.19 3.19 7.26
C ASN A 126 5.83 3.80 7.69
N PRO A 127 5.84 4.99 8.26
CA PRO A 127 4.60 5.66 8.66
C PRO A 127 3.75 6.05 7.45
N GLN A 128 2.44 6.11 7.68
CA GLN A 128 1.51 6.61 6.69
C GLN A 128 1.69 8.13 6.53
N ARG A 129 1.73 8.57 5.29
CA ARG A 129 1.86 9.95 4.87
C ARG A 129 0.62 10.35 4.08
N LEU A 130 0.27 11.61 4.10
CA LEU A 130 -0.82 12.13 3.30
C LEU A 130 -0.32 13.25 2.40
N LEU A 131 -0.73 13.20 1.14
CA LEU A 131 -0.57 14.27 0.17
C LEU A 131 -1.96 14.66 -0.32
N VAL A 132 -2.31 15.93 -0.16
CA VAL A 132 -3.59 16.51 -0.61
C VAL A 132 -3.35 17.31 -1.87
N PHE A 133 -4.14 17.06 -2.89
CA PHE A 133 -4.00 17.70 -4.19
C PHE A 133 -5.36 17.94 -4.83
N THR A 134 -5.40 18.85 -5.81
CA THR A 134 -6.61 19.10 -6.58
C THR A 134 -6.71 18.17 -7.78
N GLU A 135 -7.87 17.51 -7.93
CA GLU A 135 -8.13 16.55 -9.00
C GLU A 135 -9.26 17.04 -9.91
N GLY A 136 -9.10 16.77 -11.20
CA GLY A 136 -10.09 16.99 -12.24
C GLY A 136 -10.38 18.46 -12.56
N LYS A 137 -11.34 18.67 -13.47
CA LYS A 137 -11.75 20.02 -13.95
C LYS A 137 -12.49 20.83 -12.88
N LYS A 138 -13.06 20.18 -11.86
CA LYS A 138 -13.82 20.84 -10.79
C LYS A 138 -12.97 21.18 -9.56
N ASN A 139 -11.65 21.06 -9.62
CA ASN A 139 -10.71 21.34 -8.54
C ASN A 139 -11.14 20.70 -7.19
N ARG A 140 -11.58 19.43 -7.23
CA ARG A 140 -11.94 18.73 -6.00
C ARG A 140 -10.68 18.31 -5.27
N LEU A 141 -10.68 18.48 -3.95
CA LEU A 141 -9.57 18.01 -3.12
C LEU A 141 -9.63 16.49 -2.99
N ALA A 142 -8.55 15.83 -3.36
CA ALA A 142 -8.32 14.42 -3.16
C ALA A 142 -7.10 14.21 -2.26
N GLY A 143 -7.10 13.15 -1.48
CA GLY A 143 -5.98 12.79 -0.62
C GLY A 143 -5.39 11.44 -1.02
N VAL A 144 -4.09 11.37 -1.31
CA VAL A 144 -3.39 10.08 -1.45
C VAL A 144 -2.66 9.75 -0.16
N ILE A 145 -2.98 8.57 0.39
CA ILE A 145 -2.29 8.01 1.55
C ILE A 145 -1.31 6.97 1.05
N PHE A 146 -0.05 7.17 1.38
CA PHE A 146 1.05 6.28 1.04
C PHE A 146 1.96 6.07 2.24
N LYS A 147 2.84 5.10 2.18
CA LYS A 147 3.92 4.92 3.16
C LYS A 147 5.23 5.31 2.52
N GLY A 148 6.08 5.96 3.30
CA GLY A 148 7.38 6.41 2.82
C GLY A 148 8.29 6.82 3.96
N SER A 149 9.60 6.69 3.70
CA SER A 149 10.64 7.06 4.65
C SER A 149 10.70 8.58 4.86
N ASP A 150 11.41 8.98 5.90
CA ASP A 150 11.70 10.40 6.13
C ASP A 150 12.57 10.99 5.02
N THR A 151 13.35 10.17 4.32
CA THR A 151 14.14 10.60 3.16
C THR A 151 13.23 11.03 2.01
N LEU A 152 12.18 10.26 1.72
CA LEU A 152 11.17 10.63 0.73
C LEU A 152 10.51 11.97 1.08
N ILE A 153 10.13 12.15 2.35
CA ILE A 153 9.52 13.41 2.82
C ILE A 153 10.49 14.58 2.71
N LYS A 154 11.77 14.39 3.03
CA LYS A 154 12.79 15.44 2.85
C LYS A 154 12.93 15.84 1.37
N LYS A 155 12.88 14.86 0.44
CA LYS A 155 12.89 15.15 -1.00
C LYS A 155 11.65 15.91 -1.45
N LEU A 156 10.46 15.49 -1.02
CA LEU A 156 9.20 16.21 -1.29
C LEU A 156 9.23 17.63 -0.72
N ARG A 157 9.75 17.81 0.49
CA ARG A 157 9.90 19.13 1.11
C ARG A 157 10.85 20.03 0.33
N HIS A 158 11.93 19.47 -0.21
CA HIS A 158 12.84 20.22 -1.07
C HIS A 158 12.16 20.68 -2.37
N MET A 159 11.30 19.83 -2.95
CA MET A 159 10.55 20.16 -4.17
C MET A 159 9.39 21.16 -3.93
N MET A 160 8.80 21.15 -2.73
CA MET A 160 7.60 21.92 -2.37
C MET A 160 7.65 22.39 -0.90
N PRO A 161 8.56 23.32 -0.55
CA PRO A 161 8.79 23.73 0.84
C PRO A 161 7.54 24.36 1.47
N ASP A 162 6.77 25.15 0.70
CA ASP A 162 5.61 25.90 1.16
C ASP A 162 4.35 25.04 1.39
N LYS A 163 4.37 23.76 0.98
CA LYS A 163 3.24 22.84 1.07
C LYS A 163 3.37 21.83 2.22
N TYR A 164 4.49 21.86 2.93
CA TYR A 164 4.77 20.93 4.02
C TYR A 164 4.09 21.32 5.32
N ILE A 165 3.38 20.37 5.92
CA ILE A 165 2.77 20.50 7.25
C ILE A 165 3.39 19.46 8.17
N GLN A 166 4.02 19.89 9.23
CA GLN A 166 4.56 19.03 10.27
C GLN A 166 3.46 18.74 11.30
N LEU A 167 3.16 17.46 11.51
CA LEU A 167 2.22 16.95 12.51
C LEU A 167 2.95 16.19 13.61
#